data_c1e67782987f8ec575d13f867034c5cd
#
_entry.id   c1e67782987f8ec575d13f867034c5cd
#
_cell.length_a   1.000
_cell.length_b   1.000
_cell.length_c   1.000
_cell.angle_alpha   90.00
_cell.angle_beta   90.00
_cell.angle_gamma   90.00
#
_symmetry.space_group_name_H-M   'P 1'
#
loop_
_entity.id
_entity.type
_entity.pdbx_description
1 polymer ?
#
loop_
_entity_poly.entity_id
_entity_poly.type
_entity_poly.pdbx_seq_one_letter_code
_entity_poly.pdbx_strand_id
1 'polypeptide(L)'
;MRINTVFGRRAELLPKDPRYYQIAVLFSLLLYGVGWLSFDVDGHAIAMLLGTVLVAQFLCTSFFSSSAFDCRSALISGLSLCLLLRTNDSTLTIVTAVITIASKFLLKWNGKHIFNPTNFGIIATLAITGRVWVSPAQWGSQLYFAFLMACLGGIVIHRAMRSDVSLAFIFFYAAILFLRALWLGDPWSIPMKQLQSGALLLFTFFMISDPKTTPDSRSGRILFALLVAAGAAYVQFALYRTNGLLWSLAICSMLTPLIDYMGPGKRYRWQITNSGDQGDLHEESSLAFRPLVRPVGS
;
A
#
# COMPACT_ATOMS: atom_id res chain seq x y z
N MET A 1 36.20 6.78 27.64
CA MET A 1 36.94 6.52 26.39
C MET A 1 35.99 6.05 25.31
N ARG A 2 36.08 6.60 24.12
CA ARG A 2 35.06 6.70 23.04
C ARG A 2 34.66 5.38 22.43
N ILE A 3 33.46 4.87 22.73
CA ILE A 3 32.81 3.76 21.98
C ILE A 3 31.56 4.25 21.24
N ASN A 4 31.08 5.46 21.54
CA ASN A 4 29.81 5.98 20.96
C ASN A 4 29.91 6.56 19.53
N THR A 5 31.09 6.61 18.89
CA THR A 5 31.24 7.28 17.59
C THR A 5 31.11 6.34 16.37
N VAL A 6 31.17 5.03 16.54
CA VAL A 6 31.08 4.08 15.42
C VAL A 6 29.65 3.71 15.11
N PHE A 7 28.77 3.60 16.12
CA PHE A 7 27.33 3.32 15.94
C PHE A 7 26.56 4.53 15.39
N GLY A 8 26.95 5.76 15.74
CA GLY A 8 26.31 6.98 15.24
C GLY A 8 26.48 7.20 13.72
N ARG A 9 27.65 6.87 13.16
CA ARG A 9 27.88 7.03 11.71
C ARG A 9 27.17 6.00 10.81
N ARG A 10 26.89 4.81 11.33
CA ARG A 10 26.13 3.78 10.56
C ARG A 10 24.64 4.11 10.44
N ALA A 11 24.08 4.84 11.37
CA ALA A 11 22.67 5.28 11.30
C ALA A 11 22.44 6.35 10.21
N GLU A 12 23.47 7.12 9.81
CA GLU A 12 23.38 8.11 8.74
C GLU A 12 23.44 7.52 7.32
N LEU A 13 23.89 6.26 7.17
CA LEU A 13 24.01 5.59 5.86
C LEU A 13 22.70 4.98 5.37
N LEU A 14 21.69 4.86 6.23
CA LEU A 14 20.40 4.27 5.86
C LEU A 14 19.47 5.35 5.28
N PRO A 15 18.81 5.08 4.13
CA PRO A 15 17.86 6.03 3.54
C PRO A 15 16.76 6.39 4.53
N LYS A 16 16.53 7.69 4.74
CA LYS A 16 15.45 8.18 5.62
C LYS A 16 14.06 8.00 5.01
N ASP A 17 13.96 7.96 3.69
CA ASP A 17 12.70 7.80 2.95
C ASP A 17 12.24 6.33 2.97
N PRO A 18 11.07 6.03 3.55
CA PRO A 18 10.51 4.67 3.64
C PRO A 18 10.32 3.98 2.28
N ARG A 19 10.20 4.73 1.20
CA ARG A 19 9.99 4.20 -0.15
C ARG A 19 11.15 3.37 -0.67
N TYR A 20 12.40 3.68 -0.26
CA TYR A 20 13.54 2.85 -0.64
C TYR A 20 13.47 1.45 -0.04
N TYR A 21 13.02 1.33 1.20
CA TYR A 21 12.81 0.02 1.85
C TYR A 21 11.70 -0.76 1.14
N GLN A 22 10.61 -0.08 0.79
CA GLN A 22 9.51 -0.70 0.06
C GLN A 22 9.95 -1.20 -1.32
N ILE A 23 10.70 -0.40 -2.09
CA ILE A 23 11.26 -0.81 -3.39
C ILE A 23 12.20 -2.00 -3.21
N ALA A 24 13.13 -1.93 -2.25
CA ALA A 24 14.09 -3.01 -2.01
C ALA A 24 13.39 -4.33 -1.67
N VAL A 25 12.38 -4.29 -0.80
CA VAL A 25 11.62 -5.49 -0.41
C VAL A 25 10.80 -6.02 -1.58
N LEU A 26 10.04 -5.17 -2.29
CA LEU A 26 9.25 -5.61 -3.45
C LEU A 26 10.13 -6.18 -4.56
N PHE A 27 11.29 -5.57 -4.82
CA PHE A 27 12.25 -6.08 -5.79
C PHE A 27 12.84 -7.43 -5.36
N SER A 28 13.22 -7.58 -4.08
CA SER A 28 13.71 -8.86 -3.56
C SER A 28 12.66 -9.97 -3.65
N LEU A 29 11.39 -9.63 -3.38
CA LEU A 29 10.27 -10.56 -3.54
C LEU A 29 10.05 -10.95 -5.01
N LEU A 30 10.21 -10.01 -5.95
CA LEU A 30 10.12 -10.31 -7.38
C LEU A 30 11.24 -11.25 -7.81
N LEU A 31 12.48 -10.98 -7.40
CA LEU A 31 13.63 -11.86 -7.68
C LEU A 31 13.41 -13.27 -7.11
N TYR A 32 12.94 -13.36 -5.88
CA TYR A 32 12.62 -14.64 -5.23
C TYR A 32 11.48 -15.35 -5.94
N GLY A 33 10.41 -14.63 -6.30
CA GLY A 33 9.25 -15.17 -7.01
C GLY A 33 9.61 -15.75 -8.37
N VAL A 34 10.40 -15.02 -9.17
CA VAL A 34 10.83 -15.47 -10.49
C VAL A 34 11.89 -16.57 -10.40
N GLY A 35 12.88 -16.42 -9.52
CA GLY A 35 14.01 -17.34 -9.45
C GLY A 35 13.75 -18.63 -8.68
N TRP A 36 12.85 -18.61 -7.69
CA TRP A 36 12.63 -19.75 -6.80
C TRP A 36 11.22 -20.30 -6.82
N LEU A 37 10.21 -19.43 -6.92
CA LEU A 37 8.80 -19.85 -6.92
C LEU A 37 8.25 -20.09 -8.34
N SER A 38 9.09 -19.92 -9.37
CA SER A 38 8.69 -20.11 -10.78
C SER A 38 7.42 -19.30 -11.12
N PHE A 39 7.40 -18.02 -10.75
CA PHE A 39 6.28 -17.16 -11.11
C PHE A 39 6.07 -17.14 -12.62
N ASP A 40 4.83 -17.26 -13.03
CA ASP A 40 4.40 -17.13 -14.42
C ASP A 40 4.45 -15.65 -14.86
N VAL A 41 5.67 -15.10 -14.89
CA VAL A 41 5.98 -13.75 -15.36
C VAL A 41 7.34 -13.79 -16.04
N ASP A 42 7.36 -13.56 -17.33
CA ASP A 42 8.60 -13.50 -18.08
C ASP A 42 9.33 -12.15 -17.97
N GLY A 43 10.60 -12.11 -18.32
CA GLY A 43 11.42 -10.89 -18.26
C GLY A 43 10.90 -9.79 -19.18
N HIS A 44 10.24 -10.15 -20.31
CA HIS A 44 9.65 -9.20 -21.23
C HIS A 44 8.43 -8.51 -20.59
N ALA A 45 7.55 -9.27 -19.95
CA ALA A 45 6.39 -8.72 -19.24
C ALA A 45 6.81 -7.79 -18.09
N ILE A 46 7.86 -8.15 -17.34
CA ILE A 46 8.44 -7.29 -16.30
C ILE A 46 8.96 -5.98 -16.89
N ALA A 47 9.78 -6.06 -17.95
CA ALA A 47 10.33 -4.88 -18.60
C ALA A 47 9.23 -3.98 -19.17
N MET A 48 8.23 -4.56 -19.81
CA MET A 48 7.07 -3.86 -20.37
C MET A 48 6.26 -3.16 -19.27
N LEU A 49 5.96 -3.83 -18.15
CA LEU A 49 5.27 -3.23 -17.00
C LEU A 49 6.06 -2.06 -16.41
N LEU A 50 7.33 -2.27 -16.08
CA LEU A 50 8.17 -1.23 -15.48
C LEU A 50 8.38 -0.06 -16.43
N GLY A 51 8.63 -0.32 -17.71
CA GLY A 51 8.73 0.72 -18.73
C GLY A 51 7.44 1.54 -18.86
N THR A 52 6.28 0.86 -18.93
CA THR A 52 4.98 1.53 -19.05
C THR A 52 4.65 2.40 -17.85
N VAL A 53 4.88 1.92 -16.62
CA VAL A 53 4.59 2.74 -15.43
C VAL A 53 5.50 3.96 -15.33
N LEU A 54 6.78 3.86 -15.76
CA LEU A 54 7.69 5.01 -15.77
C LEU A 54 7.28 6.05 -16.81
N VAL A 55 6.97 5.62 -18.03
CA VAL A 55 6.48 6.50 -19.11
C VAL A 55 5.14 7.14 -18.71
N ALA A 56 4.18 6.35 -18.22
CA ALA A 56 2.90 6.87 -17.77
C ALA A 56 3.06 7.87 -16.61
N GLN A 57 3.96 7.60 -15.65
CA GLN A 57 4.25 8.52 -14.56
C GLN A 57 4.85 9.83 -15.08
N PHE A 58 5.78 9.76 -16.03
CA PHE A 58 6.37 10.96 -16.65
C PHE A 58 5.31 11.80 -17.34
N LEU A 59 4.50 11.18 -18.20
CA LEU A 59 3.42 11.87 -18.92
C LEU A 59 2.40 12.47 -17.95
N CYS A 60 1.88 11.69 -17.00
CA CYS A 60 0.91 12.19 -16.03
C CYS A 60 1.49 13.32 -15.16
N THR A 61 2.76 13.26 -14.78
CA THR A 61 3.40 14.35 -14.03
C THR A 61 3.48 15.61 -14.88
N SER A 62 3.85 15.51 -16.16
CA SER A 62 3.96 16.64 -17.06
C SER A 62 2.62 17.32 -17.36
N PHE A 63 1.53 16.55 -17.43
CA PHE A 63 0.20 17.10 -17.77
C PHE A 63 -0.64 17.51 -16.56
N PHE A 64 -0.52 16.83 -15.42
CA PHE A 64 -1.43 16.99 -14.29
C PHE A 64 -0.77 17.50 -13.01
N SER A 65 0.55 17.71 -12.99
CA SER A 65 1.25 18.10 -11.75
C SER A 65 2.34 19.12 -12.01
N SER A 66 2.44 20.12 -11.11
CA SER A 66 3.57 21.05 -11.08
C SER A 66 4.77 20.50 -10.29
N SER A 67 4.66 19.30 -9.68
CA SER A 67 5.72 18.68 -8.90
C SER A 67 6.73 17.96 -9.79
N ALA A 68 7.97 17.81 -9.31
CA ALA A 68 8.99 17.07 -10.02
C ALA A 68 8.62 15.59 -10.21
N PHE A 69 9.13 14.99 -11.28
CA PHE A 69 8.97 13.55 -11.56
C PHE A 69 9.51 12.69 -10.41
N ASP A 70 8.68 11.82 -9.87
CA ASP A 70 9.04 10.89 -8.78
C ASP A 70 9.00 9.43 -9.28
N CYS A 71 10.17 8.92 -9.69
CA CYS A 71 10.31 7.54 -10.15
C CYS A 71 10.04 6.50 -9.06
N ARG A 72 10.28 6.82 -7.77
CA ARG A 72 10.08 5.89 -6.64
C ARG A 72 8.61 5.45 -6.54
N SER A 73 7.70 6.40 -6.70
CA SER A 73 6.25 6.12 -6.67
C SER A 73 5.81 5.24 -7.86
N ALA A 74 6.42 5.44 -9.05
CA ALA A 74 6.16 4.59 -10.21
C ALA A 74 6.71 3.17 -10.01
N LEU A 75 7.96 3.04 -9.51
CA LEU A 75 8.60 1.76 -9.26
C LEU A 75 7.83 0.92 -8.23
N ILE A 76 7.36 1.51 -7.13
CA ILE A 76 6.54 0.80 -6.14
C ILE A 76 5.30 0.20 -6.81
N SER A 77 4.58 0.99 -7.62
CA SER A 77 3.39 0.50 -8.32
C SER A 77 3.72 -0.54 -9.37
N GLY A 78 4.80 -0.35 -10.14
CA GLY A 78 5.25 -1.29 -11.16
C GLY A 78 5.68 -2.63 -10.57
N LEU A 79 6.51 -2.63 -9.53
CA LEU A 79 6.92 -3.83 -8.83
C LEU A 79 5.73 -4.58 -8.22
N SER A 80 4.78 -3.84 -7.62
CA SER A 80 3.55 -4.43 -7.10
C SER A 80 2.69 -5.06 -8.20
N LEU A 81 2.62 -4.45 -9.39
CA LEU A 81 1.96 -5.05 -10.54
C LEU A 81 2.68 -6.31 -11.02
N CYS A 82 4.02 -6.31 -11.12
CA CYS A 82 4.80 -7.50 -11.50
C CYS A 82 4.54 -8.68 -10.55
N LEU A 83 4.34 -8.40 -9.26
CA LEU A 83 4.08 -9.42 -8.25
C LEU A 83 2.64 -9.97 -8.31
N LEU A 84 1.66 -9.15 -8.67
CA LEU A 84 0.23 -9.47 -8.53
C LEU A 84 -0.51 -9.69 -9.83
N LEU A 85 -0.26 -8.86 -10.84
CA LEU A 85 -0.99 -8.91 -12.11
C LEU A 85 -0.61 -10.13 -12.93
N ARG A 86 -1.62 -10.87 -13.39
CA ARG A 86 -1.49 -11.94 -14.37
C ARG A 86 -2.47 -11.72 -15.50
N THR A 87 -2.00 -11.91 -16.73
CA THR A 87 -2.79 -11.85 -17.95
C THR A 87 -2.00 -12.49 -19.08
N ASN A 88 -2.71 -13.08 -20.03
CA ASN A 88 -2.13 -13.62 -21.26
C ASN A 88 -2.08 -12.58 -22.39
N ASP A 89 -2.44 -11.32 -22.10
CA ASP A 89 -2.58 -10.27 -23.10
C ASP A 89 -1.65 -9.10 -22.76
N SER A 90 -0.63 -8.88 -23.59
CA SER A 90 0.32 -7.77 -23.42
C SER A 90 -0.35 -6.40 -23.46
N THR A 91 -1.44 -6.27 -24.23
CA THR A 91 -2.20 -5.00 -24.28
C THR A 91 -2.83 -4.70 -22.92
N LEU A 92 -3.42 -5.73 -22.27
CA LEU A 92 -4.00 -5.57 -20.93
C LEU A 92 -2.94 -5.26 -19.87
N THR A 93 -1.72 -5.78 -20.04
CA THR A 93 -0.58 -5.42 -19.19
C THR A 93 -0.29 -3.92 -19.26
N ILE A 94 -0.21 -3.36 -20.46
CA ILE A 94 0.00 -1.91 -20.69
C ILE A 94 -1.18 -1.12 -20.14
N VAL A 95 -2.41 -1.50 -20.49
CA VAL A 95 -3.64 -0.80 -20.05
C VAL A 95 -3.73 -0.75 -18.53
N THR A 96 -3.48 -1.88 -17.85
CA THR A 96 -3.51 -1.95 -16.38
C THR A 96 -2.44 -1.03 -15.77
N ALA A 97 -1.22 -1.02 -16.33
CA ALA A 97 -0.14 -0.16 -15.88
C ALA A 97 -0.50 1.33 -16.03
N VAL A 98 -1.09 1.72 -17.18
CA VAL A 98 -1.54 3.10 -17.42
C VAL A 98 -2.66 3.48 -16.46
N ILE A 99 -3.70 2.65 -16.29
CA ILE A 99 -4.80 2.89 -15.34
C ILE A 99 -4.25 3.04 -13.91
N THR A 100 -3.31 2.19 -13.51
CA THR A 100 -2.66 2.24 -12.20
C THR A 100 -2.02 3.60 -11.96
N ILE A 101 -1.25 4.10 -12.92
CA ILE A 101 -0.57 5.40 -12.76
C ILE A 101 -1.56 6.56 -12.87
N ALA A 102 -2.46 6.54 -13.86
CA ALA A 102 -3.46 7.59 -14.06
C ALA A 102 -4.34 7.79 -12.81
N SER A 103 -4.70 6.72 -12.11
CA SER A 103 -5.50 6.80 -10.88
C SER A 103 -4.88 7.68 -9.81
N LYS A 104 -3.54 7.75 -9.72
CA LYS A 104 -2.82 8.62 -8.78
C LYS A 104 -3.04 10.12 -9.03
N PHE A 105 -3.33 10.48 -10.26
CA PHE A 105 -3.50 11.86 -10.66
C PHE A 105 -4.97 12.26 -10.74
N LEU A 106 -5.80 11.37 -11.24
CA LEU A 106 -7.22 11.62 -11.51
C LEU A 106 -8.11 11.35 -10.29
N LEU A 107 -7.81 10.30 -9.49
CA LEU A 107 -8.68 9.87 -8.39
C LEU A 107 -8.15 10.37 -7.05
N LYS A 108 -8.29 11.66 -6.82
CA LYS A 108 -7.89 12.35 -5.57
C LYS A 108 -9.08 13.05 -4.94
N TRP A 109 -9.10 13.04 -3.61
CA TRP A 109 -10.00 13.85 -2.81
C TRP A 109 -9.18 14.74 -1.88
N ASN A 110 -9.37 16.06 -1.99
CA ASN A 110 -8.58 17.04 -1.24
C ASN A 110 -7.04 16.82 -1.34
N GLY A 111 -6.53 16.37 -2.50
CA GLY A 111 -5.12 16.08 -2.71
C GLY A 111 -4.61 14.74 -2.13
N LYS A 112 -5.48 13.91 -1.54
CA LYS A 112 -5.19 12.56 -1.08
C LYS A 112 -5.66 11.53 -2.11
N HIS A 113 -4.88 10.48 -2.35
CA HIS A 113 -5.31 9.38 -3.20
C HIS A 113 -6.48 8.64 -2.54
N ILE A 114 -7.55 8.37 -3.28
CA ILE A 114 -8.68 7.59 -2.80
C ILE A 114 -8.30 6.11 -2.76
N PHE A 115 -7.70 5.60 -3.82
CA PHE A 115 -7.38 4.19 -3.98
C PHE A 115 -5.89 3.91 -3.90
N ASN A 116 -5.53 2.73 -3.41
CA ASN A 116 -4.21 2.18 -3.69
C ASN A 116 -4.10 1.98 -5.21
N PRO A 117 -3.09 2.59 -5.87
CA PRO A 117 -3.05 2.63 -7.34
C PRO A 117 -2.98 1.25 -7.98
N THR A 118 -2.15 0.35 -7.44
CA THR A 118 -2.01 -1.02 -7.95
C THR A 118 -3.31 -1.79 -7.81
N ASN A 119 -3.96 -1.69 -6.64
CA ASN A 119 -5.26 -2.33 -6.41
C ASN A 119 -6.30 -1.82 -7.40
N PHE A 120 -6.38 -0.51 -7.59
CA PHE A 120 -7.34 0.10 -8.51
C PHE A 120 -7.11 -0.35 -9.95
N GLY A 121 -5.85 -0.34 -10.42
CA GLY A 121 -5.51 -0.77 -11.78
C GLY A 121 -5.93 -2.21 -12.04
N ILE A 122 -5.62 -3.14 -11.12
CA ILE A 122 -6.00 -4.56 -11.25
C ILE A 122 -7.52 -4.72 -11.23
N ILE A 123 -8.22 -4.12 -10.25
CA ILE A 123 -9.68 -4.29 -10.10
C ILE A 123 -10.44 -3.63 -11.24
N ALA A 124 -10.04 -2.44 -11.69
CA ALA A 124 -10.68 -1.77 -12.82
C ALA A 124 -10.55 -2.59 -14.11
N THR A 125 -9.34 -3.09 -14.41
CA THR A 125 -9.12 -3.92 -15.60
C THR A 125 -9.86 -5.25 -15.49
N LEU A 126 -9.88 -5.88 -14.31
CA LEU A 126 -10.62 -7.11 -14.03
C LEU A 126 -12.13 -6.90 -14.25
N ALA A 127 -12.69 -5.81 -13.70
CA ALA A 127 -14.12 -5.50 -13.82
C ALA A 127 -14.56 -5.26 -15.26
N ILE A 128 -13.72 -4.61 -16.08
CA ILE A 128 -14.05 -4.27 -17.45
C ILE A 128 -13.85 -5.44 -18.40
N THR A 129 -12.78 -6.23 -18.21
CA THR A 129 -12.37 -7.22 -19.21
C THR A 129 -12.60 -8.65 -18.78
N GLY A 130 -12.59 -8.95 -17.47
CA GLY A 130 -12.59 -10.31 -16.94
C GLY A 130 -11.35 -11.15 -17.31
N ARG A 131 -10.34 -10.55 -17.97
CA ARG A 131 -9.19 -11.25 -18.58
C ARG A 131 -7.87 -11.04 -17.84
N VAL A 132 -7.92 -10.40 -16.67
CA VAL A 132 -6.80 -10.30 -15.75
C VAL A 132 -7.14 -11.02 -14.45
N TRP A 133 -6.12 -11.51 -13.75
CA TRP A 133 -6.32 -12.19 -12.46
C TRP A 133 -5.12 -11.96 -11.53
N VAL A 134 -5.29 -12.32 -10.28
CA VAL A 134 -4.21 -12.42 -9.30
C VAL A 134 -4.11 -13.87 -8.89
N SER A 135 -2.90 -14.42 -8.85
CA SER A 135 -2.66 -15.82 -8.49
C SER A 135 -2.14 -15.93 -7.03
N PRO A 136 -3.02 -16.10 -6.04
CA PRO A 136 -2.61 -16.25 -4.65
C PRO A 136 -1.77 -17.50 -4.41
N ALA A 137 -2.01 -18.56 -5.16
CA ALA A 137 -1.33 -19.85 -5.03
C ALA A 137 0.16 -19.80 -5.41
N GLN A 138 0.58 -18.87 -6.24
CA GLN A 138 1.98 -18.71 -6.64
C GLN A 138 2.92 -18.42 -5.44
N TRP A 139 2.40 -17.80 -4.39
CA TRP A 139 3.18 -17.45 -3.20
C TRP A 139 3.42 -18.64 -2.26
N GLY A 140 2.76 -19.76 -2.50
CA GLY A 140 2.79 -20.91 -1.61
C GLY A 140 2.12 -20.62 -0.26
N SER A 141 2.20 -21.62 0.63
CA SER A 141 1.69 -21.54 2.01
C SER A 141 2.71 -22.05 3.03
N GLN A 142 3.99 -21.90 2.70
CA GLN A 142 5.08 -22.34 3.58
C GLN A 142 5.23 -21.38 4.75
N LEU A 143 5.22 -21.90 5.97
CA LEU A 143 5.37 -21.13 7.21
C LEU A 143 6.66 -20.27 7.22
N TYR A 144 7.75 -20.83 6.70
CA TYR A 144 9.02 -20.11 6.58
C TYR A 144 8.91 -18.87 5.71
N PHE A 145 8.24 -19.00 4.55
CA PHE A 145 8.04 -17.86 3.63
C PHE A 145 7.12 -16.80 4.26
N ALA A 146 6.05 -17.25 4.93
CA ALA A 146 5.15 -16.35 5.65
C ALA A 146 5.90 -15.54 6.73
N PHE A 147 6.80 -16.20 7.47
CA PHE A 147 7.64 -15.53 8.46
C PHE A 147 8.59 -14.51 7.83
N LEU A 148 9.27 -14.87 6.73
CA LEU A 148 10.15 -13.96 6.00
C LEU A 148 9.39 -12.73 5.50
N MET A 149 8.21 -12.93 4.90
CA MET A 149 7.34 -11.85 4.45
C MET A 149 6.88 -10.95 5.59
N ALA A 150 6.53 -11.53 6.74
CA ALA A 150 6.13 -10.76 7.91
C ALA A 150 7.30 -9.90 8.45
N CYS A 151 8.52 -10.44 8.47
CA CYS A 151 9.71 -9.69 8.89
C CYS A 151 10.01 -8.52 7.93
N LEU A 152 10.08 -8.79 6.63
CA LEU A 152 10.38 -7.76 5.62
C LEU A 152 9.27 -6.71 5.53
N GLY A 153 8.02 -7.16 5.50
CA GLY A 153 6.85 -6.28 5.49
C GLY A 153 6.72 -5.46 6.77
N GLY A 154 7.02 -6.08 7.92
CA GLY A 154 7.04 -5.42 9.22
C GLY A 154 8.00 -4.22 9.27
N ILE A 155 9.18 -4.34 8.67
CA ILE A 155 10.13 -3.22 8.54
C ILE A 155 9.50 -2.08 7.72
N VAL A 156 8.84 -2.40 6.61
CA VAL A 156 8.22 -1.39 5.73
C VAL A 156 7.09 -0.65 6.43
N ILE A 157 6.15 -1.35 7.07
CA ILE A 157 5.01 -0.72 7.76
C ILE A 157 5.45 0.08 8.99
N HIS A 158 6.49 -0.39 9.70
CA HIS A 158 7.06 0.34 10.82
C HIS A 158 7.66 1.67 10.35
N ARG A 159 8.45 1.64 9.28
CA ARG A 159 9.03 2.86 8.67
C ARG A 159 7.97 3.79 8.08
N ALA A 160 6.88 3.24 7.56
CA ALA A 160 5.75 4.02 7.03
C ALA A 160 4.79 4.52 8.12
N MET A 161 5.00 4.18 9.41
CA MET A 161 4.11 4.55 10.52
C MET A 161 2.66 4.08 10.31
N ARG A 162 2.48 2.87 9.75
CA ARG A 162 1.17 2.28 9.41
C ARG A 162 1.00 0.85 9.94
N SER A 163 1.77 0.49 10.97
CA SER A 163 1.65 -0.82 11.63
C SER A 163 0.27 -1.05 12.25
N ASP A 164 -0.41 0.00 12.69
CA ASP A 164 -1.73 -0.08 13.31
C ASP A 164 -2.81 -0.62 12.35
N VAL A 165 -2.87 -0.16 11.09
CA VAL A 165 -3.84 -0.65 10.11
C VAL A 165 -3.57 -2.09 9.71
N SER A 166 -2.30 -2.47 9.50
CA SER A 166 -1.92 -3.84 9.13
C SER A 166 -2.21 -4.83 10.24
N LEU A 167 -1.85 -4.50 11.49
CA LEU A 167 -2.11 -5.36 12.65
C LEU A 167 -3.61 -5.49 12.93
N ALA A 168 -4.37 -4.38 12.83
CA ALA A 168 -5.81 -4.42 12.98
C ALA A 168 -6.47 -5.29 11.89
N PHE A 169 -6.02 -5.16 10.64
CA PHE A 169 -6.54 -5.97 9.54
C PHE A 169 -6.28 -7.48 9.75
N ILE A 170 -5.04 -7.86 10.06
CA ILE A 170 -4.73 -9.29 10.34
C ILE A 170 -5.56 -9.81 11.51
N PHE A 171 -5.68 -9.02 12.57
CA PHE A 171 -6.46 -9.41 13.74
C PHE A 171 -7.94 -9.65 13.38
N PHE A 172 -8.59 -8.70 12.71
CA PHE A 172 -10.00 -8.84 12.34
C PHE A 172 -10.22 -9.96 11.32
N TYR A 173 -9.35 -10.06 10.32
CA TYR A 173 -9.47 -11.10 9.31
C TYR A 173 -9.25 -12.49 9.90
N ALA A 174 -8.23 -12.66 10.75
CA ALA A 174 -8.01 -13.90 11.48
C ALA A 174 -9.22 -14.26 12.38
N ALA A 175 -9.74 -13.29 13.13
CA ALA A 175 -10.92 -13.50 13.97
C ALA A 175 -12.12 -14.01 13.14
N ILE A 176 -12.40 -13.40 11.99
CA ILE A 176 -13.47 -13.84 11.09
C ILE A 176 -13.23 -15.28 10.60
N LEU A 177 -12.00 -15.61 10.18
CA LEU A 177 -11.66 -16.95 9.70
C LEU A 177 -11.83 -18.01 10.78
N PHE A 178 -11.33 -17.74 12.00
CA PHE A 178 -11.45 -18.69 13.12
C PHE A 178 -12.88 -18.83 13.63
N LEU A 179 -13.63 -17.73 13.75
CA LEU A 179 -15.05 -17.77 14.13
C LEU A 179 -15.89 -18.55 13.11
N ARG A 180 -15.60 -18.36 11.82
CA ARG A 180 -16.24 -19.12 10.75
C ARG A 180 -15.91 -20.61 10.85
N ALA A 181 -14.65 -20.96 11.04
CA ALA A 181 -14.23 -22.36 11.21
C ALA A 181 -14.91 -23.02 12.43
N LEU A 182 -15.01 -22.29 13.53
CA LEU A 182 -15.72 -22.75 14.74
C LEU A 182 -17.21 -22.98 14.44
N TRP A 183 -17.85 -22.06 13.72
CA TRP A 183 -19.28 -22.17 13.39
C TRP A 183 -19.59 -23.33 12.47
N LEU A 184 -18.72 -23.62 11.49
CA LEU A 184 -18.89 -24.70 10.53
C LEU A 184 -18.34 -26.05 11.00
N GLY A 185 -17.60 -26.08 12.12
CA GLY A 185 -16.89 -27.28 12.57
C GLY A 185 -15.66 -27.62 11.71
N ASP A 186 -15.12 -26.64 10.96
CA ASP A 186 -13.95 -26.85 10.11
C ASP A 186 -12.67 -27.06 10.95
N PRO A 187 -11.71 -27.89 10.46
CA PRO A 187 -10.41 -28.04 11.11
C PRO A 187 -9.64 -26.72 11.18
N TRP A 188 -8.98 -26.46 12.31
CA TRP A 188 -8.15 -25.25 12.56
C TRP A 188 -7.01 -25.07 11.54
N SER A 189 -6.62 -26.15 10.85
CA SER A 189 -5.61 -26.09 9.80
C SER A 189 -6.04 -25.23 8.60
N ILE A 190 -7.36 -25.09 8.34
CA ILE A 190 -7.89 -24.30 7.21
C ILE A 190 -7.61 -22.81 7.41
N PRO A 191 -8.08 -22.14 8.50
CA PRO A 191 -7.77 -20.74 8.74
C PRO A 191 -6.27 -20.49 8.88
N MET A 192 -5.52 -21.41 9.50
CA MET A 192 -4.06 -21.27 9.61
C MET A 192 -3.36 -21.22 8.26
N LYS A 193 -3.73 -22.09 7.31
CA LYS A 193 -3.18 -22.07 5.95
C LYS A 193 -3.57 -20.79 5.20
N GLN A 194 -4.79 -20.28 5.38
CA GLN A 194 -5.22 -19.02 4.76
C GLN A 194 -4.40 -17.84 5.28
N LEU A 195 -4.10 -17.79 6.58
CA LEU A 195 -3.27 -16.74 7.17
C LEU A 195 -1.80 -16.81 6.72
N GLN A 196 -1.31 -17.98 6.34
CA GLN A 196 0.04 -18.17 5.81
C GLN A 196 0.15 -17.84 4.32
N SER A 197 -0.95 -17.50 3.65
CA SER A 197 -0.93 -17.14 2.24
C SER A 197 -0.06 -15.91 1.98
N GLY A 198 0.94 -16.04 1.10
CA GLY A 198 1.81 -14.94 0.73
C GLY A 198 1.05 -13.77 0.08
N ALA A 199 -0.04 -14.05 -0.63
CA ALA A 199 -0.90 -13.00 -1.18
C ALA A 199 -1.59 -12.16 -0.09
N LEU A 200 -2.06 -12.80 1.00
CA LEU A 200 -2.61 -12.09 2.16
C LEU A 200 -1.55 -11.23 2.83
N LEU A 201 -0.35 -11.75 3.01
CA LEU A 201 0.75 -11.02 3.63
C LEU A 201 1.19 -9.83 2.79
N LEU A 202 1.33 -10.01 1.46
CA LEU A 202 1.64 -8.93 0.54
C LEU A 202 0.55 -7.85 0.57
N PHE A 203 -0.71 -8.23 0.55
CA PHE A 203 -1.84 -7.34 0.71
C PHE A 203 -1.75 -6.53 2.01
N THR A 204 -1.49 -7.21 3.12
CA THR A 204 -1.44 -6.60 4.46
C THR A 204 -0.29 -5.62 4.64
N PHE A 205 0.87 -5.93 4.09
CA PHE A 205 2.06 -5.12 4.31
C PHE A 205 2.29 -4.04 3.25
N PHE A 206 1.74 -4.19 2.05
CA PHE A 206 2.05 -3.28 0.94
C PHE A 206 0.83 -2.61 0.30
N MET A 207 -0.38 -3.12 0.52
CA MET A 207 -1.57 -2.55 -0.12
C MET A 207 -2.47 -1.81 0.87
N ILE A 208 -2.94 -2.48 1.94
CA ILE A 208 -3.79 -1.83 2.94
C ILE A 208 -3.01 -0.83 3.80
N SER A 209 -1.70 -0.99 3.91
CA SER A 209 -0.81 -0.12 4.68
C SER A 209 -0.34 1.13 3.93
N ASP A 210 -0.77 1.36 2.69
CA ASP A 210 -0.37 2.54 1.91
C ASP A 210 -0.77 3.83 2.65
N PRO A 211 0.22 4.63 3.12
CA PRO A 211 -0.06 5.77 3.98
C PRO A 211 -0.80 6.92 3.26
N LYS A 212 -0.83 6.92 1.92
CA LYS A 212 -1.51 7.94 1.13
C LYS A 212 -2.98 7.64 0.88
N THR A 213 -3.43 6.40 1.13
CA THR A 213 -4.80 5.96 0.85
C THR A 213 -5.57 5.57 2.10
N THR A 214 -4.87 5.27 3.20
CA THR A 214 -5.50 4.95 4.50
C THR A 214 -6.03 6.20 5.20
N PRO A 215 -7.05 6.08 6.08
CA PRO A 215 -7.53 7.17 6.91
C PRO A 215 -6.44 7.84 7.75
N ASP A 216 -6.61 9.15 8.01
CA ASP A 216 -5.59 9.94 8.69
C ASP A 216 -5.60 9.70 10.21
N SER A 217 -6.76 9.47 10.83
CA SER A 217 -6.88 9.16 12.27
C SER A 217 -6.61 7.68 12.57
N ARG A 218 -6.09 7.38 13.76
CA ARG A 218 -5.83 5.99 14.19
C ARG A 218 -7.12 5.18 14.30
N SER A 219 -8.17 5.75 14.89
CA SER A 219 -9.49 5.12 14.98
C SER A 219 -10.08 4.85 13.58
N GLY A 220 -9.95 5.81 12.67
CA GLY A 220 -10.35 5.65 11.28
C GLY A 220 -9.62 4.50 10.58
N ARG A 221 -8.30 4.33 10.81
CA ARG A 221 -7.53 3.21 10.26
C ARG A 221 -7.97 1.85 10.81
N ILE A 222 -8.30 1.77 12.10
CA ILE A 222 -8.82 0.54 12.72
C ILE A 222 -10.20 0.20 12.15
N LEU A 223 -11.10 1.19 12.05
CA LEU A 223 -12.40 1.01 11.41
C LEU A 223 -12.28 0.59 9.96
N PHE A 224 -11.40 1.24 9.20
CA PHE A 224 -11.11 0.89 7.80
C PHE A 224 -10.61 -0.55 7.67
N ALA A 225 -9.70 -0.98 8.54
CA ALA A 225 -9.18 -2.35 8.57
C ALA A 225 -10.29 -3.39 8.86
N LEU A 226 -11.20 -3.08 9.78
CA LEU A 226 -12.38 -3.92 10.07
C LEU A 226 -13.29 -4.04 8.85
N LEU A 227 -13.62 -2.91 8.20
CA LEU A 227 -14.48 -2.89 7.01
C LEU A 227 -13.86 -3.69 5.85
N VAL A 228 -12.55 -3.52 5.63
CA VAL A 228 -11.84 -4.27 4.59
C VAL A 228 -11.81 -5.78 4.91
N ALA A 229 -11.58 -6.17 6.17
CA ALA A 229 -11.58 -7.57 6.58
C ALA A 229 -12.97 -8.22 6.42
N ALA A 230 -14.02 -7.54 6.89
CA ALA A 230 -15.40 -8.00 6.76
C ALA A 230 -15.85 -8.09 5.28
N GLY A 231 -15.54 -7.06 4.48
CA GLY A 231 -15.85 -7.06 3.06
C GLY A 231 -15.10 -8.14 2.29
N ALA A 232 -13.82 -8.41 2.61
CA ALA A 232 -13.05 -9.49 2.01
C ALA A 232 -13.67 -10.86 2.31
N ALA A 233 -14.04 -11.10 3.57
CA ALA A 233 -14.73 -12.32 3.97
C ALA A 233 -16.10 -12.45 3.29
N TYR A 234 -16.87 -11.37 3.18
CA TYR A 234 -18.15 -11.38 2.47
C TYR A 234 -17.99 -11.74 0.99
N VAL A 235 -17.05 -11.10 0.29
CA VAL A 235 -16.79 -11.41 -1.14
C VAL A 235 -16.33 -12.85 -1.31
N GLN A 236 -15.48 -13.36 -0.42
CA GLN A 236 -14.92 -14.71 -0.50
C GLN A 236 -15.94 -15.77 -0.15
N PHE A 237 -16.70 -15.61 0.95
CA PHE A 237 -17.53 -16.68 1.52
C PHE A 237 -19.02 -16.57 1.21
N ALA A 238 -19.54 -15.37 0.94
CA ALA A 238 -20.93 -15.16 0.56
C ALA A 238 -21.13 -15.04 -0.95
N LEU A 239 -20.22 -14.33 -1.64
CA LEU A 239 -20.31 -14.16 -3.08
C LEU A 239 -19.51 -15.22 -3.87
N TYR A 240 -18.72 -16.04 -3.18
CA TYR A 240 -17.85 -17.08 -3.77
C TYR A 240 -16.96 -16.55 -4.92
N ARG A 241 -16.47 -15.31 -4.74
CA ARG A 241 -15.60 -14.67 -5.74
C ARG A 241 -14.15 -14.72 -5.30
N THR A 242 -13.27 -14.89 -6.28
CA THR A 242 -11.82 -14.75 -6.09
C THR A 242 -11.43 -13.28 -5.84
N ASN A 243 -10.23 -13.08 -5.31
CA ASN A 243 -9.66 -11.73 -5.08
C ASN A 243 -10.49 -10.86 -4.10
N GLY A 244 -11.16 -11.47 -3.12
CA GLY A 244 -12.00 -10.78 -2.13
C GLY A 244 -11.29 -9.65 -1.41
N LEU A 245 -9.99 -9.81 -1.10
CA LEU A 245 -9.14 -8.77 -0.49
C LEU A 245 -9.07 -7.51 -1.37
N LEU A 246 -8.81 -7.68 -2.67
CA LEU A 246 -8.67 -6.56 -3.60
C LEU A 246 -9.99 -5.84 -3.85
N TRP A 247 -11.08 -6.60 -4.03
CA TRP A 247 -12.42 -6.03 -4.18
C TRP A 247 -12.84 -5.23 -2.95
N SER A 248 -12.63 -5.81 -1.77
CA SER A 248 -12.97 -5.14 -0.52
C SER A 248 -12.16 -3.85 -0.32
N LEU A 249 -10.85 -3.89 -0.58
CA LEU A 249 -10.02 -2.70 -0.48
C LEU A 249 -10.48 -1.60 -1.45
N ALA A 250 -10.79 -1.95 -2.71
CA ALA A 250 -11.27 -0.98 -3.69
C ALA A 250 -12.59 -0.32 -3.24
N ILE A 251 -13.55 -1.11 -2.79
CA ILE A 251 -14.85 -0.60 -2.36
C ILE A 251 -14.71 0.23 -1.07
N CYS A 252 -14.01 -0.29 -0.06
CA CYS A 252 -13.83 0.42 1.21
C CYS A 252 -12.99 1.69 1.07
N SER A 253 -12.08 1.76 0.09
CA SER A 253 -11.30 2.97 -0.18
C SER A 253 -12.18 4.17 -0.54
N MET A 254 -13.36 3.95 -1.14
CA MET A 254 -14.34 5.01 -1.40
C MET A 254 -14.88 5.64 -0.12
N LEU A 255 -14.86 4.91 1.00
CA LEU A 255 -15.31 5.39 2.30
C LEU A 255 -14.24 6.20 3.05
N THR A 256 -12.97 6.15 2.60
CA THR A 256 -11.87 6.88 3.26
C THR A 256 -12.15 8.39 3.44
N PRO A 257 -12.67 9.12 2.43
CA PRO A 257 -13.01 10.53 2.60
C PRO A 257 -14.08 10.78 3.67
N LEU A 258 -15.06 9.88 3.78
CA LEU A 258 -16.11 9.95 4.80
C LEU A 258 -15.55 9.67 6.20
N ILE A 259 -14.69 8.66 6.33
CA ILE A 259 -14.02 8.33 7.59
C ILE A 259 -13.14 9.50 8.06
N ASP A 260 -12.39 10.12 7.15
CA ASP A 260 -11.55 11.29 7.46
C ASP A 260 -12.40 12.53 7.84
N TYR A 261 -13.58 12.68 7.25
CA TYR A 261 -14.53 13.73 7.63
C TYR A 261 -15.10 13.53 9.04
N MET A 262 -15.44 12.28 9.41
CA MET A 262 -15.99 11.93 10.74
C MET A 262 -14.94 11.96 11.86
N GLY A 263 -13.68 11.63 11.52
CA GLY A 263 -12.56 11.57 12.48
C GLY A 263 -11.30 12.20 11.89
N PRO A 264 -11.17 13.54 11.89
CA PRO A 264 -10.03 14.20 11.31
C PRO A 264 -8.73 13.84 12.03
N GLY A 265 -7.64 13.66 11.26
CA GLY A 265 -6.31 13.32 11.74
C GLY A 265 -5.22 14.09 11.02
N LYS A 266 -3.99 13.94 11.49
CA LYS A 266 -2.83 14.56 10.83
C LYS A 266 -2.56 13.82 9.52
N ARG A 267 -2.56 14.57 8.40
CA ARG A 267 -2.28 14.03 7.08
C ARG A 267 -0.85 13.51 7.01
N TYR A 268 -0.68 12.35 6.40
CA TYR A 268 0.64 11.78 6.16
C TYR A 268 1.41 12.57 5.10
N ARG A 269 2.64 13.00 5.46
CA ARG A 269 3.60 13.60 4.53
C ARG A 269 4.87 12.76 4.54
N TRP A 270 5.43 12.47 3.36
CA TRP A 270 6.75 11.85 3.30
C TRP A 270 7.77 12.80 3.94
N GLN A 271 8.52 12.34 4.94
CA GLN A 271 9.61 13.13 5.52
C GLN A 271 10.73 13.23 4.48
N ILE A 272 10.69 14.25 3.64
CA ILE A 272 11.82 14.68 2.84
C ILE A 272 12.60 15.61 3.76
N THR A 273 13.58 15.07 4.48
CA THR A 273 14.50 15.93 5.24
C THR A 273 15.49 16.52 4.25
N ASN A 274 15.11 17.60 3.58
CA ASN A 274 16.09 18.52 3.04
C ASN A 274 16.77 19.17 4.26
N SER A 275 18.07 18.96 4.40
CA SER A 275 18.91 19.54 5.45
C SER A 275 19.07 21.07 5.33
N GLY A 276 18.18 21.75 4.56
CA GLY A 276 18.16 23.20 4.36
C GLY A 276 16.94 23.92 4.91
N ASP A 277 15.89 23.22 5.38
CA ASP A 277 14.59 23.84 5.65
C ASP A 277 14.17 23.80 7.14
N GLN A 278 15.13 23.91 8.06
CA GLN A 278 14.82 24.14 9.47
C GLN A 278 14.50 25.63 9.79
N GLY A 279 14.68 26.53 8.84
CA GLY A 279 14.38 27.96 8.99
C GLY A 279 12.88 28.29 8.93
N ASP A 280 12.14 27.67 8.01
CA ASP A 280 10.78 28.11 7.68
C ASP A 280 9.69 27.57 8.62
N LEU A 281 9.95 26.48 9.36
CA LEU A 281 8.97 25.93 10.32
C LEU A 281 8.80 26.72 11.61
N HIS A 282 9.81 27.56 11.97
CA HIS A 282 9.70 28.47 13.10
C HIS A 282 8.98 29.77 12.76
N GLU A 283 8.98 30.18 11.50
CA GLU A 283 8.33 31.43 11.07
C GLU A 283 6.81 31.26 10.88
N GLU A 284 6.34 30.14 10.35
CA GLU A 284 4.88 29.87 10.25
C GLU A 284 4.20 29.64 11.59
N SER A 285 4.91 29.11 12.60
CA SER A 285 4.34 28.94 13.94
C SER A 285 4.24 30.26 14.71
N SER A 286 5.08 31.26 14.39
CA SER A 286 5.05 32.59 15.01
C SER A 286 3.98 33.50 14.43
N LEU A 287 3.54 33.26 13.18
CA LEU A 287 2.47 34.03 12.52
C LEU A 287 1.06 33.54 12.91
N ALA A 288 0.91 32.31 13.40
CA ALA A 288 -0.36 31.75 13.82
C ALA A 288 -0.82 32.21 15.22
N PHE A 289 0.02 32.91 16.00
CA PHE A 289 -0.29 33.39 17.34
C PHE A 289 -0.15 34.89 17.43
N ARG A 290 -0.87 35.67 16.60
CA ARG A 290 -1.11 37.10 16.89
C ARG A 290 -2.52 37.24 17.47
N PRO A 291 -2.66 37.56 18.77
CA PRO A 291 -3.94 37.96 19.33
C PRO A 291 -4.35 39.28 18.67
N LEU A 292 -5.55 39.36 18.17
CA LEU A 292 -6.23 40.57 17.70
C LEU A 292 -6.43 41.48 18.91
N VAL A 293 -5.45 42.32 19.22
CA VAL A 293 -5.65 43.44 20.11
C VAL A 293 -6.39 44.52 19.31
N ARG A 294 -7.67 44.73 19.60
CA ARG A 294 -8.41 45.92 19.17
C ARG A 294 -7.89 47.13 19.91
N PRO A 295 -7.58 48.23 19.24
CA PRO A 295 -7.33 49.50 19.95
C PRO A 295 -8.68 50.00 20.49
N VAL A 296 -8.74 50.20 21.81
CA VAL A 296 -9.79 50.99 22.48
C VAL A 296 -9.49 52.44 22.16
N GLY A 297 -10.43 53.10 21.48
CA GLY A 297 -10.35 54.53 21.17
C GLY A 297 -10.62 55.38 22.40
N SER A 298 -9.88 56.45 22.51
CA SER A 298 -10.25 57.68 23.22
C SER A 298 -10.70 58.71 22.22
#